data_56d29e0d33e0809c4a6412cd43eb5235
#
_entry.id   56d29e0d33e0809c4a6412cd43eb5235
#
_cell.length_a   1.000
_cell.length_b   1.000
_cell.length_c   1.000
_cell.angle_alpha   90.00
_cell.angle_beta   90.00
_cell.angle_gamma   90.00
#
_symmetry.space_group_name_H-M   'P 1'
#
loop_
_entity.id
_entity.type
_entity.pdbx_description
1 polymer ?
#
loop_
_entity_poly.entity_id
_entity_poly.type
_entity_poly.pdbx_seq_one_letter_code
_entity_poly.pdbx_strand_id
1 'polypeptide(L)'
;EVVNINSQIDFTNEDLIEYAAFAESHSSHPIALSILKVYNKDVDITKIEDYEEIAGHGILAKVGGKEILAGNSKLMNKENIKYQEVETLGTIVHVAVDKKYAGNIVISDAVKEDSADAIKGLKALGVRNTVMLTGDSKAVGEKIATQLGIDKVYTELLPADKVEKIEALDAKKSQKGKIVFVGDGINDAPVLARADIGMAMGGLGSDAAIEAADIVIMTDEPSKIVTAIKVAKRTRKIVMQNIVFALAVKAIFLALGAVGVATMWEAVFADVGVTVVAVLNAMRVMNTKSI
;
A
#
# COMPACT_ATOMS: atom_id res chain seq x y z
N GLU A 1 -9.99 7.58 4.63
CA GLU A 1 -9.54 8.88 5.17
C GLU A 1 -10.40 10.03 4.64
N VAL A 2 -10.42 11.16 5.37
CA VAL A 2 -11.07 12.39 4.89
C VAL A 2 -10.23 12.97 3.76
N VAL A 3 -10.82 13.13 2.58
CA VAL A 3 -10.13 13.63 1.37
C VAL A 3 -10.55 15.05 1.00
N ASN A 4 -11.73 15.49 1.45
CA ASN A 4 -12.20 16.85 1.22
C ASN A 4 -13.20 17.29 2.30
N ILE A 5 -13.22 18.58 2.60
CA ILE A 5 -14.13 19.23 3.54
C ILE A 5 -14.66 20.48 2.85
N ASN A 6 -15.97 20.55 2.67
CA ASN A 6 -16.65 21.64 2.00
C ASN A 6 -17.65 22.29 2.94
N SER A 7 -17.27 23.36 3.61
CA SER A 7 -18.16 24.13 4.48
C SER A 7 -19.01 25.12 3.68
N GLN A 8 -20.19 25.45 4.20
CA GLN A 8 -21.02 26.56 3.70
C GLN A 8 -20.55 27.90 4.28
N ILE A 9 -21.01 29.01 3.71
CA ILE A 9 -20.53 30.37 3.99
C ILE A 9 -20.59 30.74 5.49
N ASP A 10 -21.57 30.22 6.22
CA ASP A 10 -21.76 30.50 7.65
C ASP A 10 -20.88 29.64 8.58
N PHE A 11 -20.09 28.71 8.03
CA PHE A 11 -19.29 27.75 8.78
C PHE A 11 -17.87 27.66 8.22
N THR A 12 -16.91 27.41 9.10
CA THR A 12 -15.54 27.08 8.68
C THR A 12 -15.37 25.57 8.50
N ASN A 13 -14.32 25.15 7.81
CA ASN A 13 -13.98 23.73 7.73
C ASN A 13 -13.65 23.13 9.11
N GLU A 14 -13.09 23.95 10.01
CA GLU A 14 -12.79 23.57 11.38
C GLU A 14 -14.07 23.32 12.18
N ASP A 15 -15.07 24.23 12.07
CA ASP A 15 -16.38 24.03 12.68
C ASP A 15 -17.06 22.76 12.17
N LEU A 16 -16.98 22.51 10.87
CA LEU A 16 -17.61 21.35 10.24
C LEU A 16 -17.02 20.03 10.76
N ILE A 17 -15.70 19.94 10.85
CA ILE A 17 -15.01 18.78 11.40
C ILE A 17 -15.31 18.63 12.91
N GLU A 18 -15.37 19.72 13.66
CA GLU A 18 -15.70 19.68 15.08
C GLU A 18 -17.09 19.13 15.31
N TYR A 19 -18.11 19.66 14.63
CA TYR A 19 -19.49 19.17 14.75
C TYR A 19 -19.61 17.69 14.35
N ALA A 20 -18.96 17.30 13.26
CA ALA A 20 -18.95 15.91 12.82
C ALA A 20 -18.24 15.01 13.85
N ALA A 21 -17.12 15.43 14.45
CA ALA A 21 -16.39 14.68 15.45
C ALA A 21 -17.20 14.47 16.72
N PHE A 22 -17.93 15.50 17.16
CA PHE A 22 -18.84 15.36 18.30
C PHE A 22 -19.98 14.38 18.01
N ALA A 23 -20.61 14.47 16.83
CA ALA A 23 -21.67 13.55 16.44
C ALA A 23 -21.15 12.09 16.33
N GLU A 24 -19.98 11.87 15.76
CA GLU A 24 -19.41 10.54 15.53
C GLU A 24 -18.60 9.97 16.72
N SER A 25 -18.52 10.69 17.84
CA SER A 25 -17.66 10.34 18.98
C SER A 25 -17.96 9.00 19.65
N HIS A 26 -19.20 8.52 19.57
CA HIS A 26 -19.62 7.23 20.12
C HIS A 26 -19.59 6.09 19.09
N SER A 27 -19.32 6.40 17.81
CA SER A 27 -19.31 5.43 16.74
C SER A 27 -17.94 4.79 16.55
N SER A 28 -17.91 3.46 16.43
CA SER A 28 -16.69 2.71 16.05
C SER A 28 -16.57 2.50 14.55
N HIS A 29 -17.45 3.10 13.75
CA HIS A 29 -17.45 2.94 12.30
C HIS A 29 -16.18 3.54 11.67
N PRO A 30 -15.58 2.95 10.61
CA PRO A 30 -14.40 3.49 9.95
C PRO A 30 -14.53 4.94 9.48
N ILE A 31 -15.74 5.38 9.13
CA ILE A 31 -16.07 6.76 8.78
C ILE A 31 -15.83 7.69 9.98
N ALA A 32 -16.38 7.33 11.13
CA ALA A 32 -16.21 8.06 12.40
C ALA A 32 -14.75 8.19 12.78
N LEU A 33 -14.01 7.06 12.74
CA LEU A 33 -12.57 7.05 13.05
C LEU A 33 -11.77 7.96 12.11
N SER A 34 -12.16 8.05 10.83
CA SER A 34 -11.52 8.94 9.87
C SER A 34 -11.77 10.42 10.19
N ILE A 35 -12.96 10.77 10.64
CA ILE A 35 -13.32 12.13 11.06
C ILE A 35 -12.57 12.51 12.35
N LEU A 36 -12.60 11.62 13.36
CA LEU A 36 -11.92 11.84 14.64
C LEU A 36 -10.40 12.00 14.47
N LYS A 37 -9.79 11.24 13.54
CA LYS A 37 -8.37 11.37 13.21
C LYS A 37 -8.02 12.76 12.66
N VAL A 38 -8.87 13.34 11.82
CA VAL A 38 -8.65 14.68 11.25
C VAL A 38 -8.94 15.77 12.28
N TYR A 39 -9.94 15.58 13.14
CA TYR A 39 -10.21 16.51 14.25
C TYR A 39 -9.00 16.62 15.19
N ASN A 40 -8.30 15.52 15.44
CA ASN A 40 -7.03 15.43 16.18
C ASN A 40 -7.03 16.17 17.54
N LYS A 41 -8.19 16.21 18.19
CA LYS A 41 -8.39 16.74 19.54
C LYS A 41 -9.26 15.77 20.32
N ASP A 42 -9.16 15.79 21.65
CA ASP A 42 -10.06 15.02 22.50
C ASP A 42 -11.47 15.59 22.42
N VAL A 43 -12.44 14.74 22.15
CA VAL A 43 -13.85 15.13 22.16
C VAL A 43 -14.33 15.13 23.61
N ASP A 44 -14.75 16.29 24.08
CA ASP A 44 -15.36 16.42 25.41
C ASP A 44 -16.80 15.87 25.37
N ILE A 45 -16.92 14.57 25.66
CA ILE A 45 -18.21 13.86 25.65
C ILE A 45 -19.21 14.41 26.68
N THR A 46 -18.75 15.20 27.66
CA THR A 46 -19.67 15.81 28.67
C THR A 46 -20.54 16.89 28.06
N LYS A 47 -20.15 17.42 26.89
CA LYS A 47 -20.94 18.41 26.14
C LYS A 47 -22.03 17.81 25.28
N ILE A 48 -22.08 16.48 25.16
CA ILE A 48 -23.10 15.76 24.40
C ILE A 48 -24.28 15.52 25.32
N GLU A 49 -25.39 16.22 25.06
CA GLU A 49 -26.59 16.19 25.87
C GLU A 49 -27.54 15.08 25.45
N ASP A 50 -27.59 14.77 24.17
CA ASP A 50 -28.45 13.76 23.57
C ASP A 50 -27.73 13.12 22.35
N TYR A 51 -28.01 11.85 22.10
CA TYR A 51 -27.39 11.09 21.02
C TYR A 51 -28.33 10.01 20.51
N GLU A 52 -28.64 10.03 19.23
CA GLU A 52 -29.47 9.05 18.56
C GLU A 52 -28.80 8.60 17.26
N GLU A 53 -28.53 7.29 17.15
CA GLU A 53 -28.09 6.69 15.90
C GLU A 53 -29.30 6.25 15.07
N ILE A 54 -29.45 6.80 13.88
CA ILE A 54 -30.55 6.50 12.96
C ILE A 54 -30.02 5.51 11.93
N ALA A 55 -30.37 4.23 12.12
CA ALA A 55 -29.86 3.13 11.29
C ALA A 55 -30.01 3.39 9.79
N GLY A 56 -28.87 3.29 9.08
CA GLY A 56 -28.80 3.50 7.63
C GLY A 56 -28.92 4.96 7.16
N HIS A 57 -28.95 5.92 8.08
CA HIS A 57 -29.08 7.35 7.79
C HIS A 57 -27.92 8.17 8.35
N GLY A 58 -27.57 7.98 9.62
CA GLY A 58 -26.54 8.75 10.33
C GLY A 58 -26.90 8.99 11.78
N ILE A 59 -26.43 10.10 12.32
CA ILE A 59 -26.48 10.42 13.74
C ILE A 59 -27.14 11.79 13.94
N LEU A 60 -27.97 11.88 14.98
CA LEU A 60 -28.45 13.10 15.57
C LEU A 60 -27.81 13.24 16.95
N ALA A 61 -27.16 14.36 17.21
CA ALA A 61 -26.57 14.65 18.51
C ALA A 61 -26.91 16.08 18.95
N LYS A 62 -27.05 16.28 20.25
CA LYS A 62 -27.20 17.63 20.81
C LYS A 62 -25.96 17.98 21.61
N VAL A 63 -25.24 19.01 21.21
CA VAL A 63 -23.95 19.40 21.74
C VAL A 63 -23.95 20.89 22.11
N GLY A 64 -23.80 21.20 23.37
CA GLY A 64 -23.81 22.58 23.86
C GLY A 64 -25.05 23.37 23.45
N GLY A 65 -26.21 22.73 23.50
CA GLY A 65 -27.49 23.31 23.13
C GLY A 65 -27.79 23.35 21.64
N LYS A 66 -26.86 22.97 20.73
CA LYS A 66 -27.06 22.91 19.28
C LYS A 66 -27.41 21.49 18.84
N GLU A 67 -28.37 21.38 17.93
CA GLU A 67 -28.74 20.12 17.27
C GLU A 67 -27.81 19.87 16.08
N ILE A 68 -27.07 18.79 16.10
CA ILE A 68 -26.13 18.39 15.04
C ILE A 68 -26.66 17.13 14.35
N LEU A 69 -26.71 17.14 13.05
CA LEU A 69 -27.03 16.02 12.19
C LEU A 69 -25.79 15.70 11.36
N ALA A 70 -25.32 14.46 11.43
CA ALA A 70 -24.22 13.95 10.61
C ALA A 70 -24.63 12.64 9.93
N GLY A 71 -24.60 12.57 8.60
CA GLY A 71 -25.02 11.35 7.92
C GLY A 71 -25.13 11.51 6.40
N ASN A 72 -25.80 10.55 5.77
CA ASN A 72 -25.96 10.52 4.33
C ASN A 72 -27.09 11.43 3.82
N SER A 73 -27.26 11.49 2.52
CA SER A 73 -28.34 12.30 1.88
C SER A 73 -29.76 11.91 2.31
N LYS A 74 -29.96 10.63 2.72
CA LYS A 74 -31.27 10.19 3.21
C LYS A 74 -31.63 10.86 4.55
N LEU A 75 -30.64 11.10 5.42
CA LEU A 75 -30.82 11.83 6.66
C LEU A 75 -31.24 13.28 6.38
N MET A 76 -30.54 13.94 5.46
CA MET A 76 -30.86 15.33 5.08
C MET A 76 -32.29 15.43 4.51
N ASN A 77 -32.67 14.49 3.66
CA ASN A 77 -34.02 14.44 3.09
C ASN A 77 -35.10 14.16 4.17
N LYS A 78 -34.85 13.26 5.09
CA LYS A 78 -35.75 12.94 6.20
C LYS A 78 -36.03 14.16 7.07
N GLU A 79 -35.01 14.96 7.34
CA GLU A 79 -35.09 16.17 8.15
C GLU A 79 -35.48 17.44 7.35
N ASN A 80 -35.80 17.28 6.03
CA ASN A 80 -36.13 18.37 5.13
C ASN A 80 -35.05 19.45 5.01
N ILE A 81 -33.77 19.06 5.10
CA ILE A 81 -32.62 19.95 4.96
C ILE A 81 -32.18 19.97 3.50
N LYS A 82 -32.14 21.15 2.92
CA LYS A 82 -31.58 21.33 1.58
C LYS A 82 -30.06 21.21 1.63
N TYR A 83 -29.48 20.31 0.87
CA TYR A 83 -28.05 20.08 0.80
C TYR A 83 -27.55 20.22 -0.64
N GLN A 84 -26.25 20.36 -0.79
CA GLN A 84 -25.60 20.40 -2.09
C GLN A 84 -25.22 18.97 -2.50
N GLU A 85 -25.68 18.52 -3.65
CA GLU A 85 -25.20 17.28 -4.24
C GLU A 85 -23.76 17.44 -4.70
N VAL A 86 -22.92 16.46 -4.37
CA VAL A 86 -21.51 16.43 -4.76
C VAL A 86 -21.25 15.12 -5.48
N GLU A 87 -20.86 15.21 -6.73
CA GLU A 87 -20.37 14.04 -7.46
C GLU A 87 -18.93 13.74 -7.03
N THR A 88 -18.75 12.68 -6.28
CA THR A 88 -17.43 12.24 -5.81
C THR A 88 -17.34 10.73 -5.72
N LEU A 89 -16.11 10.21 -5.80
CA LEU A 89 -15.81 8.80 -5.64
C LEU A 89 -15.49 8.49 -4.17
N GLY A 90 -16.42 8.71 -3.29
CA GLY A 90 -16.25 8.48 -1.85
C GLY A 90 -17.56 8.49 -1.10
N THR A 91 -17.50 8.18 0.18
CA THR A 91 -18.63 8.32 1.09
C THR A 91 -18.76 9.77 1.51
N ILE A 92 -19.94 10.35 1.33
CA ILE A 92 -20.23 11.72 1.73
C ILE A 92 -20.95 11.69 3.07
N VAL A 93 -20.40 12.40 4.05
CA VAL A 93 -21.07 12.73 5.31
C VAL A 93 -21.52 14.18 5.24
N HIS A 94 -22.82 14.39 5.15
CA HIS A 94 -23.44 15.69 5.24
C HIS A 94 -23.59 16.09 6.70
N VAL A 95 -23.32 17.34 7.00
CA VAL A 95 -23.46 17.88 8.37
C VAL A 95 -24.43 19.05 8.33
N ALA A 96 -25.34 19.09 9.29
CA ALA A 96 -26.24 20.21 9.51
C ALA A 96 -26.26 20.56 11.02
N VAL A 97 -26.45 21.85 11.31
CA VAL A 97 -26.49 22.41 12.65
C VAL A 97 -27.73 23.27 12.78
N ASP A 98 -28.56 23.00 13.79
CA ASP A 98 -29.84 23.68 14.02
C ASP A 98 -30.70 23.76 12.74
N LYS A 99 -30.80 22.61 12.04
CA LYS A 99 -31.51 22.43 10.74
C LYS A 99 -30.98 23.27 9.57
N LYS A 100 -29.81 23.90 9.73
CA LYS A 100 -29.10 24.57 8.63
C LYS A 100 -28.01 23.67 8.11
N TYR A 101 -27.92 23.51 6.79
CA TYR A 101 -26.84 22.75 6.17
C TYR A 101 -25.50 23.45 6.39
N ALA A 102 -24.59 22.78 7.07
CA ALA A 102 -23.25 23.29 7.39
C ALA A 102 -22.22 22.92 6.31
N GLY A 103 -22.41 21.78 5.63
CA GLY A 103 -21.48 21.33 4.59
C GLY A 103 -21.42 19.82 4.46
N ASN A 104 -20.36 19.35 3.80
CA ASN A 104 -20.10 17.92 3.65
C ASN A 104 -18.62 17.57 3.84
N ILE A 105 -18.39 16.35 4.29
CA ILE A 105 -17.08 15.73 4.45
C ILE A 105 -17.04 14.54 3.52
N VAL A 106 -16.06 14.50 2.61
CA VAL A 106 -15.86 13.41 1.68
C VAL A 106 -14.80 12.47 2.25
N ILE A 107 -15.17 11.21 2.43
CA ILE A 107 -14.29 10.16 2.94
C ILE A 107 -14.09 9.14 1.83
N SER A 108 -12.85 8.91 1.48
CA SER A 108 -12.47 7.93 0.46
C SER A 108 -11.24 7.17 0.91
N ASP A 109 -10.98 6.05 0.28
CA ASP A 109 -9.71 5.37 0.45
C ASP A 109 -8.61 6.25 -0.14
N ALA A 110 -7.65 6.59 0.70
CA ALA A 110 -6.52 7.41 0.28
C ALA A 110 -5.43 6.51 -0.32
N VAL A 111 -4.93 6.93 -1.46
CA VAL A 111 -3.70 6.34 -2.02
C VAL A 111 -2.54 6.71 -1.11
N LYS A 112 -1.72 5.74 -0.72
CA LYS A 112 -0.53 5.98 0.12
C LYS A 112 0.39 6.99 -0.56
N GLU A 113 0.93 7.93 0.22
CA GLU A 113 1.70 9.08 -0.28
C GLU A 113 2.90 8.65 -1.15
N ASP A 114 3.56 7.54 -0.79
CA ASP A 114 4.73 7.03 -1.49
C ASP A 114 4.42 6.14 -2.71
N SER A 115 3.14 5.85 -2.99
CA SER A 115 2.74 4.95 -4.09
C SER A 115 3.17 5.46 -5.46
N ALA A 116 3.03 6.76 -5.72
CA ALA A 116 3.45 7.35 -7.00
C ALA A 116 4.97 7.25 -7.20
N ASP A 117 5.75 7.47 -6.14
CA ASP A 117 7.20 7.35 -6.18
C ASP A 117 7.64 5.89 -6.30
N ALA A 118 6.90 4.95 -5.69
CA ALA A 118 7.11 3.53 -5.89
C ALA A 118 6.95 3.14 -7.36
N ILE A 119 5.86 3.53 -8.02
CA ILE A 119 5.63 3.23 -9.44
C ILE A 119 6.71 3.84 -10.34
N LYS A 120 7.09 5.11 -10.11
CA LYS A 120 8.20 5.76 -10.83
C LYS A 120 9.52 5.01 -10.62
N GLY A 121 9.82 4.62 -9.38
CA GLY A 121 11.02 3.87 -9.04
C GLY A 121 11.06 2.49 -9.70
N LEU A 122 9.95 1.77 -9.76
CA LEU A 122 9.84 0.49 -10.47
C LEU A 122 10.14 0.64 -11.97
N LYS A 123 9.57 1.65 -12.63
CA LYS A 123 9.83 1.95 -14.05
C LYS A 123 11.31 2.31 -14.28
N ALA A 124 11.91 3.10 -13.40
CA ALA A 124 13.34 3.43 -13.46
C ALA A 124 14.25 2.19 -13.29
N LEU A 125 13.80 1.17 -12.55
CA LEU A 125 14.50 -0.10 -12.41
C LEU A 125 14.32 -1.05 -13.61
N GLY A 126 13.54 -0.65 -14.63
CA GLY A 126 13.31 -1.41 -15.84
C GLY A 126 12.12 -2.38 -15.77
N VAL A 127 11.19 -2.16 -14.86
CA VAL A 127 9.89 -2.84 -14.89
C VAL A 127 9.16 -2.37 -16.15
N ARG A 128 8.78 -3.31 -17.01
CA ARG A 128 8.22 -3.01 -18.33
C ARG A 128 6.75 -2.65 -18.31
N ASN A 129 6.00 -3.28 -17.41
CA ASN A 129 4.57 -3.05 -17.27
C ASN A 129 4.22 -3.07 -15.79
N THR A 130 3.48 -2.06 -15.37
CA THR A 130 2.82 -1.99 -14.06
C THR A 130 1.33 -2.25 -14.27
N VAL A 131 0.75 -3.14 -13.47
CA VAL A 131 -0.65 -3.59 -13.60
C VAL A 131 -1.32 -3.50 -12.25
N MET A 132 -2.51 -2.93 -12.19
CA MET A 132 -3.35 -2.92 -11.00
C MET A 132 -4.53 -3.89 -11.19
N LEU A 133 -4.76 -4.75 -10.19
CA LEU A 133 -5.91 -5.64 -10.09
C LEU A 133 -6.73 -5.23 -8.88
N THR A 134 -7.95 -4.75 -9.08
CA THR A 134 -8.80 -4.26 -7.99
C THR A 134 -10.24 -4.76 -8.11
N GLY A 135 -10.90 -4.93 -6.96
CA GLY A 135 -12.35 -5.17 -6.90
C GLY A 135 -13.18 -3.89 -7.00
N ASP A 136 -12.55 -2.72 -6.98
CA ASP A 136 -13.23 -1.44 -7.06
C ASP A 136 -13.92 -1.23 -8.42
N SER A 137 -14.85 -0.28 -8.45
CA SER A 137 -15.52 0.12 -9.68
C SER A 137 -14.54 0.66 -10.72
N LYS A 138 -14.93 0.54 -11.99
CA LYS A 138 -14.12 1.01 -13.11
C LYS A 138 -13.67 2.46 -12.96
N ALA A 139 -14.59 3.36 -12.55
CA ALA A 139 -14.29 4.79 -12.39
C ALA A 139 -13.21 5.05 -11.33
N VAL A 140 -13.26 4.33 -10.19
CA VAL A 140 -12.25 4.45 -9.12
C VAL A 140 -10.91 3.90 -9.58
N GLY A 141 -10.90 2.69 -10.12
CA GLY A 141 -9.67 2.03 -10.55
C GLY A 141 -8.93 2.79 -11.66
N GLU A 142 -9.65 3.28 -12.68
CA GLU A 142 -9.05 4.07 -13.77
C GLU A 142 -8.48 5.42 -13.26
N LYS A 143 -9.18 6.10 -12.35
CA LYS A 143 -8.70 7.34 -11.72
C LYS A 143 -7.40 7.11 -10.97
N ILE A 144 -7.35 6.10 -10.09
CA ILE A 144 -6.16 5.76 -9.30
C ILE A 144 -5.00 5.33 -10.20
N ALA A 145 -5.25 4.48 -11.20
CA ALA A 145 -4.23 4.04 -12.13
C ALA A 145 -3.60 5.21 -12.89
N THR A 146 -4.43 6.17 -13.33
CA THR A 146 -3.97 7.39 -14.01
C THR A 146 -3.16 8.27 -13.07
N GLN A 147 -3.62 8.48 -11.85
CA GLN A 147 -2.93 9.28 -10.83
C GLN A 147 -1.55 8.71 -10.49
N LEU A 148 -1.42 7.39 -10.39
CA LEU A 148 -0.17 6.70 -10.07
C LEU A 148 0.71 6.47 -11.30
N GLY A 149 0.19 6.66 -12.51
CA GLY A 149 0.91 6.34 -13.74
C GLY A 149 1.08 4.84 -13.97
N ILE A 150 0.12 4.03 -13.57
CA ILE A 150 0.06 2.58 -13.81
C ILE A 150 -0.31 2.33 -15.28
N ASP A 151 0.35 1.37 -15.93
CA ASP A 151 0.20 1.16 -17.37
C ASP A 151 -1.09 0.45 -17.74
N LYS A 152 -1.62 -0.42 -16.84
CA LYS A 152 -2.86 -1.17 -17.06
C LYS A 152 -3.62 -1.34 -15.75
N VAL A 153 -4.95 -1.31 -15.83
CA VAL A 153 -5.82 -1.60 -14.70
C VAL A 153 -6.91 -2.59 -15.12
N TYR A 154 -7.22 -3.51 -14.23
CA TYR A 154 -8.37 -4.40 -14.30
C TYR A 154 -9.19 -4.18 -13.05
N THR A 155 -10.45 -3.86 -13.22
CA THR A 155 -11.39 -3.42 -12.18
C THR A 155 -12.51 -4.43 -12.00
N GLU A 156 -13.30 -4.29 -10.94
CA GLU A 156 -14.48 -5.11 -10.65
C GLU A 156 -14.18 -6.61 -10.57
N LEU A 157 -12.94 -6.95 -10.15
CA LEU A 157 -12.47 -8.33 -10.07
C LEU A 157 -12.88 -8.99 -8.75
N LEU A 158 -13.44 -10.18 -8.85
CA LEU A 158 -13.54 -11.11 -7.73
C LEU A 158 -12.18 -11.77 -7.46
N PRO A 159 -11.98 -12.37 -6.27
CA PRO A 159 -10.71 -13.05 -5.97
C PRO A 159 -10.29 -14.11 -7.00
N ALA A 160 -11.22 -14.88 -7.54
CA ALA A 160 -10.97 -15.85 -8.59
C ALA A 160 -10.50 -15.19 -9.90
N ASP A 161 -11.13 -14.07 -10.27
CA ASP A 161 -10.79 -13.33 -11.50
C ASP A 161 -9.36 -12.79 -11.44
N LYS A 162 -8.88 -12.40 -10.25
CA LYS A 162 -7.49 -11.96 -10.05
C LYS A 162 -6.50 -13.07 -10.41
N VAL A 163 -6.79 -14.33 -10.01
CA VAL A 163 -5.95 -15.48 -10.34
C VAL A 163 -5.92 -15.72 -11.85
N GLU A 164 -7.07 -15.72 -12.51
CA GLU A 164 -7.16 -15.86 -13.98
C GLU A 164 -6.39 -14.76 -14.71
N LYS A 165 -6.43 -13.51 -14.20
CA LYS A 165 -5.67 -12.40 -14.79
C LYS A 165 -4.17 -12.59 -14.66
N ILE A 166 -3.68 -13.07 -13.52
CA ILE A 166 -2.25 -13.38 -13.35
C ILE A 166 -1.84 -14.50 -14.31
N GLU A 167 -2.61 -15.56 -14.44
CA GLU A 167 -2.33 -16.65 -15.39
C GLU A 167 -2.31 -16.15 -16.85
N ALA A 168 -3.25 -15.30 -17.22
CA ALA A 168 -3.28 -14.69 -18.55
C ALA A 168 -2.10 -13.74 -18.81
N LEU A 169 -1.60 -13.04 -17.78
CA LEU A 169 -0.40 -12.23 -17.86
C LEU A 169 0.86 -13.10 -17.94
N ASP A 170 0.89 -14.21 -17.21
CA ASP A 170 1.98 -15.18 -17.21
C ASP A 170 2.16 -15.81 -18.60
N ALA A 171 1.08 -16.21 -19.23
CA ALA A 171 1.10 -16.75 -20.59
C ALA A 171 1.63 -15.77 -21.65
N LYS A 172 1.53 -14.46 -21.39
CA LYS A 172 1.96 -13.39 -22.32
C LYS A 172 3.35 -12.81 -22.01
N LYS A 173 3.96 -13.23 -20.89
CA LYS A 173 5.29 -12.71 -20.52
C LYS A 173 6.37 -13.22 -21.49
N SER A 174 7.46 -12.47 -21.60
CA SER A 174 8.64 -12.94 -22.33
C SER A 174 9.29 -14.12 -21.60
N GLN A 175 10.03 -15.00 -22.31
CA GLN A 175 10.70 -16.15 -21.69
C GLN A 175 11.59 -15.83 -20.48
N LYS A 176 12.16 -14.63 -20.43
CA LYS A 176 13.01 -14.16 -19.32
C LYS A 176 12.26 -13.22 -18.36
N GLY A 177 11.00 -12.90 -18.68
CA GLY A 177 10.16 -12.04 -17.84
C GLY A 177 9.73 -12.75 -16.56
N LYS A 178 9.56 -11.98 -15.50
CA LYS A 178 9.03 -12.43 -14.22
C LYS A 178 7.87 -11.54 -13.80
N ILE A 179 6.85 -12.17 -13.24
CA ILE A 179 5.71 -11.46 -12.64
C ILE A 179 5.95 -11.40 -11.14
N VAL A 180 5.94 -10.19 -10.62
CA VAL A 180 5.89 -9.93 -9.18
C VAL A 180 4.48 -9.48 -8.86
N PHE A 181 3.80 -10.18 -7.97
CA PHE A 181 2.51 -9.76 -7.44
C PHE A 181 2.69 -9.21 -6.03
N VAL A 182 2.04 -8.10 -5.74
CA VAL A 182 2.07 -7.45 -4.43
C VAL A 182 0.64 -7.38 -3.92
N GLY A 183 0.40 -7.91 -2.74
CA GLY A 183 -0.92 -7.91 -2.08
C GLY A 183 -0.79 -7.81 -0.57
N ASP A 184 -1.88 -7.48 0.11
CA ASP A 184 -1.92 -7.25 1.57
C ASP A 184 -2.97 -8.09 2.30
N GLY A 185 -3.87 -8.74 1.58
CA GLY A 185 -5.05 -9.38 2.14
C GLY A 185 -5.08 -10.91 2.03
N ILE A 186 -5.95 -11.52 2.84
CA ILE A 186 -6.27 -12.97 2.79
C ILE A 186 -6.73 -13.36 1.38
N ASN A 187 -7.51 -12.51 0.73
CA ASN A 187 -8.05 -12.76 -0.60
C ASN A 187 -6.98 -12.78 -1.70
N ASP A 188 -5.79 -12.26 -1.42
CA ASP A 188 -4.67 -12.22 -2.36
C ASP A 188 -3.71 -13.40 -2.21
N ALA A 189 -3.82 -14.21 -1.14
CA ALA A 189 -2.97 -15.38 -0.91
C ALA A 189 -2.93 -16.37 -2.10
N PRO A 190 -4.04 -16.72 -2.77
CA PRO A 190 -4.00 -17.57 -3.95
C PRO A 190 -3.25 -16.93 -5.13
N VAL A 191 -3.32 -15.61 -5.25
CA VAL A 191 -2.65 -14.85 -6.33
C VAL A 191 -1.15 -14.71 -6.04
N LEU A 192 -0.77 -14.46 -4.77
CA LEU A 192 0.61 -14.45 -4.29
C LEU A 192 1.32 -15.75 -4.62
N ALA A 193 0.70 -16.89 -4.28
CA ALA A 193 1.25 -18.22 -4.55
C ALA A 193 1.34 -18.57 -6.06
N ARG A 194 0.60 -17.87 -6.93
CA ARG A 194 0.55 -18.14 -8.36
C ARG A 194 1.54 -17.30 -9.17
N ALA A 195 1.99 -16.18 -8.65
CA ALA A 195 2.98 -15.33 -9.28
C ALA A 195 4.37 -16.00 -9.30
N ASP A 196 5.27 -15.53 -10.17
CA ASP A 196 6.69 -15.97 -10.10
C ASP A 196 7.35 -15.53 -8.78
N ILE A 197 6.91 -14.41 -8.22
CA ILE A 197 7.35 -13.87 -6.92
C ILE A 197 6.13 -13.20 -6.28
N GLY A 198 5.70 -13.70 -5.14
CA GLY A 198 4.67 -13.08 -4.29
C GLY A 198 5.29 -12.18 -3.24
N MET A 199 4.80 -10.95 -3.11
CA MET A 199 5.20 -10.01 -2.06
C MET A 199 3.99 -9.65 -1.20
N ALA A 200 4.03 -9.92 0.10
CA ALA A 200 3.02 -9.47 1.04
C ALA A 200 3.41 -8.11 1.65
N MET A 201 2.42 -7.23 1.78
CA MET A 201 2.57 -5.90 2.37
C MET A 201 2.04 -5.87 3.80
N GLY A 202 2.79 -5.16 4.65
CA GLY A 202 2.36 -4.76 5.99
C GLY A 202 2.56 -5.80 7.07
N GLY A 203 3.05 -5.37 8.23
CA GLY A 203 3.14 -6.18 9.44
C GLY A 203 1.78 -6.55 10.06
N LEU A 204 0.69 -5.98 9.54
CA LEU A 204 -0.71 -6.32 9.85
C LEU A 204 -1.37 -7.11 8.70
N GLY A 205 -0.59 -7.55 7.70
CA GLY A 205 -1.05 -8.45 6.66
C GLY A 205 -1.62 -9.74 7.28
N SER A 206 -2.58 -10.35 6.62
CA SER A 206 -3.12 -11.61 7.11
C SER A 206 -2.02 -12.67 7.17
N ASP A 207 -2.03 -13.51 8.22
CA ASP A 207 -1.09 -14.63 8.35
C ASP A 207 -1.06 -15.49 7.07
N ALA A 208 -2.22 -15.67 6.42
CA ALA A 208 -2.33 -16.40 5.16
C ALA A 208 -1.57 -15.73 3.99
N ALA A 209 -1.59 -14.39 3.90
CA ALA A 209 -0.83 -13.67 2.87
C ALA A 209 0.68 -13.74 3.14
N ILE A 210 1.07 -13.63 4.41
CA ILE A 210 2.47 -13.76 4.84
C ILE A 210 3.00 -15.17 4.53
N GLU A 211 2.21 -16.21 4.81
CA GLU A 211 2.59 -17.61 4.55
C GLU A 211 2.69 -17.92 3.05
N ALA A 212 1.85 -17.29 2.22
CA ALA A 212 1.84 -17.49 0.77
C ALA A 212 2.91 -16.69 0.01
N ALA A 213 3.56 -15.72 0.65
CA ALA A 213 4.49 -14.80 -0.01
C ALA A 213 5.94 -15.28 0.06
N ASP A 214 6.71 -15.04 -1.01
CA ASP A 214 8.17 -15.24 -1.03
C ASP A 214 8.90 -14.12 -0.29
N ILE A 215 8.32 -12.92 -0.25
CA ILE A 215 8.89 -11.72 0.36
C ILE A 215 7.81 -11.03 1.18
N VAL A 216 8.15 -10.65 2.42
CA VAL A 216 7.26 -9.87 3.29
C VAL A 216 7.88 -8.49 3.53
N ILE A 217 7.12 -7.45 3.21
CA ILE A 217 7.48 -6.06 3.51
C ILE A 217 6.80 -5.69 4.82
N MET A 218 7.60 -5.58 5.90
CA MET A 218 7.10 -5.37 7.25
C MET A 218 6.44 -4.01 7.48
N THR A 219 6.82 -3.02 6.68
CA THR A 219 6.19 -1.69 6.70
C THR A 219 5.10 -1.59 5.65
N ASP A 220 4.13 -0.72 5.87
CA ASP A 220 3.02 -0.51 4.94
C ASP A 220 3.37 0.57 3.88
N GLU A 221 4.61 0.51 3.37
CA GLU A 221 5.19 1.49 2.44
C GLU A 221 5.48 0.86 1.07
N PRO A 222 4.71 1.17 0.00
CA PRO A 222 4.96 0.71 -1.36
C PRO A 222 6.37 0.99 -1.90
N SER A 223 7.02 2.07 -1.46
CA SER A 223 8.39 2.41 -1.85
C SER A 223 9.43 1.34 -1.48
N LYS A 224 9.15 0.51 -0.46
CA LYS A 224 10.02 -0.61 -0.05
C LYS A 224 10.11 -1.72 -1.10
N ILE A 225 9.12 -1.82 -1.99
CA ILE A 225 9.19 -2.75 -3.15
C ILE A 225 10.40 -2.40 -4.03
N VAL A 226 10.60 -1.11 -4.28
CA VAL A 226 11.76 -0.60 -5.05
C VAL A 226 13.06 -0.97 -4.35
N THR A 227 13.11 -0.79 -3.02
CA THR A 227 14.27 -1.14 -2.19
C THR A 227 14.56 -2.65 -2.26
N ALA A 228 13.54 -3.51 -2.13
CA ALA A 228 13.67 -4.95 -2.22
C ALA A 228 14.28 -5.39 -3.57
N ILE A 229 13.81 -4.81 -4.68
CA ILE A 229 14.35 -5.10 -6.02
C ILE A 229 15.81 -4.63 -6.15
N LYS A 230 16.16 -3.46 -5.62
CA LYS A 230 17.54 -2.96 -5.63
C LYS A 230 18.47 -3.87 -4.82
N VAL A 231 18.04 -4.30 -3.63
CA VAL A 231 18.79 -5.25 -2.80
C VAL A 231 19.00 -6.57 -3.55
N ALA A 232 17.95 -7.13 -4.15
CA ALA A 232 18.04 -8.37 -4.92
C ALA A 232 19.02 -8.26 -6.09
N LYS A 233 18.97 -7.18 -6.88
CA LYS A 233 19.92 -6.91 -7.99
C LYS A 233 21.36 -6.78 -7.48
N ARG A 234 21.58 -6.09 -6.37
CA ARG A 234 22.91 -5.93 -5.75
C ARG A 234 23.44 -7.27 -5.23
N THR A 235 22.60 -8.03 -4.55
CA THR A 235 22.95 -9.37 -4.05
C THR A 235 23.37 -10.27 -5.19
N ARG A 236 22.57 -10.34 -6.26
CA ARG A 236 22.93 -11.12 -7.47
C ARG A 236 24.26 -10.71 -8.05
N LYS A 237 24.55 -9.39 -8.13
CA LYS A 237 25.83 -8.88 -8.66
C LYS A 237 27.01 -9.37 -7.78
N ILE A 238 26.87 -9.28 -6.47
CA ILE A 238 27.91 -9.71 -5.52
C ILE A 238 28.13 -11.24 -5.58
N VAL A 239 27.04 -12.01 -5.63
CA VAL A 239 27.11 -13.47 -5.78
C VAL A 239 27.85 -13.85 -7.07
N MET A 240 27.51 -13.20 -8.20
CA MET A 240 28.20 -13.47 -9.46
C MET A 240 29.68 -13.07 -9.42
N GLN A 241 30.02 -11.96 -8.75
CA GLN A 241 31.43 -11.59 -8.53
C GLN A 241 32.18 -12.67 -7.75
N ASN A 242 31.59 -13.20 -6.67
CA ASN A 242 32.20 -14.25 -5.86
C ASN A 242 32.38 -15.55 -6.67
N ILE A 243 31.35 -15.96 -7.43
CA ILE A 243 31.43 -17.17 -8.25
C ILE A 243 32.55 -17.04 -9.30
N VAL A 244 32.55 -15.94 -10.07
CA VAL A 244 33.58 -15.72 -11.11
C VAL A 244 34.97 -15.65 -10.52
N PHE A 245 35.15 -14.94 -9.40
CA PHE A 245 36.42 -14.83 -8.70
C PHE A 245 36.91 -16.19 -8.20
N ALA A 246 36.06 -16.96 -7.54
CA ALA A 246 36.40 -18.29 -7.02
C ALA A 246 36.80 -19.25 -8.15
N LEU A 247 36.02 -19.29 -9.24
CA LEU A 247 36.35 -20.16 -10.39
C LEU A 247 37.64 -19.73 -11.07
N ALA A 248 37.90 -18.43 -11.23
CA ALA A 248 39.11 -17.91 -11.85
C ALA A 248 40.36 -18.30 -11.03
N VAL A 249 40.34 -18.09 -9.70
CA VAL A 249 41.46 -18.47 -8.84
C VAL A 249 41.69 -19.97 -8.89
N LYS A 250 40.62 -20.78 -8.82
CA LYS A 250 40.71 -22.23 -8.89
C LYS A 250 41.31 -22.72 -10.24
N ALA A 251 40.87 -22.13 -11.34
CA ALA A 251 41.43 -22.47 -12.68
C ALA A 251 42.91 -22.10 -12.81
N ILE A 252 43.35 -20.94 -12.23
CA ILE A 252 44.75 -20.55 -12.20
C ILE A 252 45.61 -21.56 -11.43
N PHE A 253 45.20 -21.92 -10.22
CA PHE A 253 45.96 -22.87 -9.40
C PHE A 253 45.99 -24.30 -9.98
N LEU A 254 44.90 -24.72 -10.66
CA LEU A 254 44.91 -25.99 -11.40
C LEU A 254 45.91 -25.95 -12.58
N ALA A 255 45.97 -24.86 -13.32
CA ALA A 255 46.93 -24.72 -14.42
C ALA A 255 48.38 -24.67 -13.89
N LEU A 256 48.67 -23.94 -12.81
CA LEU A 256 50.00 -23.89 -12.20
C LEU A 256 50.41 -25.24 -11.60
N GLY A 257 49.47 -25.98 -11.03
CA GLY A 257 49.73 -27.35 -10.54
C GLY A 257 50.05 -28.34 -11.69
N ALA A 258 49.34 -28.21 -12.84
CA ALA A 258 49.56 -29.06 -14.01
C ALA A 258 50.96 -28.87 -14.63
N VAL A 259 51.53 -27.66 -14.54
CA VAL A 259 52.93 -27.37 -14.99
C VAL A 259 53.95 -27.52 -13.88
N GLY A 260 53.56 -28.03 -12.67
CA GLY A 260 54.48 -28.32 -11.56
C GLY A 260 54.98 -27.07 -10.82
N VAL A 261 54.37 -25.90 -11.01
CA VAL A 261 54.76 -24.62 -10.37
C VAL A 261 54.10 -24.46 -9.00
N ALA A 262 52.83 -24.88 -8.85
CA ALA A 262 52.09 -24.76 -7.62
C ALA A 262 52.05 -26.12 -6.85
N THR A 263 52.21 -26.05 -5.55
CA THR A 263 52.09 -27.18 -4.63
C THR A 263 50.64 -27.31 -4.13
N MET A 264 50.32 -28.49 -3.54
CA MET A 264 49.01 -28.72 -2.94
C MET A 264 48.71 -27.73 -1.80
N TRP A 265 49.72 -27.32 -1.01
CA TRP A 265 49.54 -26.37 0.09
C TRP A 265 49.14 -24.99 -0.39
N GLU A 266 49.73 -24.48 -1.47
CA GLU A 266 49.39 -23.20 -2.08
C GLU A 266 47.98 -23.22 -2.60
N ALA A 267 47.54 -24.32 -3.22
CA ALA A 267 46.16 -24.49 -3.69
C ALA A 267 45.16 -24.47 -2.50
N VAL A 268 45.48 -25.11 -1.37
CA VAL A 268 44.63 -25.09 -0.16
C VAL A 268 44.57 -23.68 0.43
N PHE A 269 45.68 -22.94 0.53
CA PHE A 269 45.72 -21.57 1.01
C PHE A 269 44.91 -20.63 0.10
N ALA A 270 44.98 -20.83 -1.20
CA ALA A 270 44.17 -20.04 -2.14
C ALA A 270 42.69 -20.30 -1.95
N ASP A 271 42.23 -21.52 -1.77
CA ASP A 271 40.83 -21.88 -1.59
C ASP A 271 40.25 -21.27 -0.29
N VAL A 272 41.00 -21.33 0.81
CA VAL A 272 40.63 -20.69 2.07
C VAL A 272 40.61 -19.14 1.91
N GLY A 273 41.64 -18.58 1.29
CA GLY A 273 41.72 -17.15 1.04
C GLY A 273 40.56 -16.60 0.18
N VAL A 274 40.20 -17.34 -0.86
CA VAL A 274 39.05 -17.02 -1.71
C VAL A 274 37.75 -17.01 -0.89
N THR A 275 37.58 -17.99 0.00
CA THR A 275 36.40 -18.07 0.88
C THR A 275 36.29 -16.83 1.77
N VAL A 276 37.39 -16.43 2.42
CA VAL A 276 37.41 -15.21 3.27
C VAL A 276 37.06 -13.96 2.45
N VAL A 277 37.69 -13.78 1.28
CA VAL A 277 37.42 -12.65 0.40
C VAL A 277 35.96 -12.63 -0.06
N ALA A 278 35.41 -13.82 -0.41
CA ALA A 278 34.00 -13.93 -0.79
C ALA A 278 33.03 -13.54 0.33
N VAL A 279 33.32 -13.93 1.57
CA VAL A 279 32.52 -13.53 2.75
C VAL A 279 32.59 -12.01 2.95
N LEU A 280 33.79 -11.43 2.93
CA LEU A 280 33.96 -9.98 3.06
C LEU A 280 33.23 -9.21 1.95
N ASN A 281 33.28 -9.72 0.72
CA ASN A 281 32.53 -9.12 -0.39
C ASN A 281 31.01 -9.26 -0.19
N ALA A 282 30.53 -10.41 0.35
CA ALA A 282 29.12 -10.63 0.62
C ALA A 282 28.58 -9.68 1.72
N MET A 283 29.37 -9.32 2.72
CA MET A 283 28.99 -8.36 3.75
C MET A 283 28.64 -6.97 3.18
N ARG A 284 29.04 -6.63 1.97
CA ARG A 284 28.67 -5.39 1.29
C ARG A 284 27.17 -5.29 1.00
N VAL A 285 26.44 -6.42 1.02
CA VAL A 285 24.97 -6.40 0.90
C VAL A 285 24.33 -5.72 2.10
N MET A 286 24.90 -5.85 3.29
CA MET A 286 24.36 -5.27 4.53
C MET A 286 24.42 -3.74 4.57
N ASN A 287 25.26 -3.13 3.75
CA ASN A 287 25.34 -1.66 3.69
C ASN A 287 24.21 -1.10 2.77
N THR A 288 23.03 -0.90 3.33
CA THR A 288 21.84 -0.39 2.63
C THR A 288 21.84 1.13 2.45
N LYS A 289 22.74 1.89 3.10
CA LYS A 289 22.80 3.36 3.03
C LYS A 289 23.04 3.91 1.61
N SER A 290 23.43 3.06 0.65
CA SER A 290 23.69 3.44 -0.74
C SER A 290 22.64 2.86 -1.71
N ILE A 291 21.51 2.42 -1.23
CA ILE A 291 20.41 1.82 -1.98
C ILE A 291 19.19 2.74 -1.96
#